data_ecf97f944f3a64350ac5c6d2659b5d2a
#
_entry.id   ecf97f944f3a64350ac5c6d2659b5d2a
#
_cell.length_a   1.000
_cell.length_b   1.000
_cell.length_c   1.000
_cell.angle_alpha   90.00
_cell.angle_beta   90.00
_cell.angle_gamma   90.00
#
_symmetry.space_group_name_H-M   'P 1'
#
loop_
_entity.id
_entity.type
_entity.pdbx_description
1 polymer ?
#
loop_
_entity_poly.entity_id
_entity_poly.type
_entity_poly.pdbx_seq_one_letter_code
_entity_poly.pdbx_strand_id
1 'polypeptide(L)' 'MKTYIATYYRHNPQLSSGGYQTTRKIEAVSITSARKKAREITEGCVYGSLELLGVGKEG' A
#
# COMPACT_ATOMS: atom_id res chain seq x y z
N MET A 1 1.81 1.18 19.76
CA MET A 1 1.80 1.49 18.33
C MET A 1 0.37 1.54 17.81
N LYS A 2 0.15 2.34 16.80
CA LYS A 2 -1.16 2.47 16.17
C LYS A 2 -1.19 1.68 14.87
N THR A 3 -2.37 1.21 14.50
CA THR A 3 -2.55 0.46 13.25
C THR A 3 -3.09 1.41 12.17
N TYR A 4 -2.47 1.36 11.00
CA TYR A 4 -2.89 2.13 9.83
C TYR A 4 -3.20 1.20 8.68
N ILE A 5 -4.06 1.65 7.79
CA ILE A 5 -4.42 0.89 6.58
C ILE A 5 -3.82 1.62 5.38
N ALA A 6 -2.94 0.93 4.68
CA ALA A 6 -2.39 1.42 3.42
C ALA A 6 -3.20 0.83 2.27
N THR A 7 -3.67 1.69 1.38
CA THR A 7 -4.43 1.28 0.21
C THR A 7 -3.53 1.36 -1.02
N TYR A 8 -3.50 0.26 -1.77
CA TYR A 8 -2.68 0.16 -2.98
C TYR A 8 -3.54 -0.21 -4.17
N TYR A 9 -3.11 0.20 -5.34
CA TYR A 9 -3.64 -0.29 -6.60
C TYR A 9 -2.54 -1.09 -7.30
N ARG A 10 -2.83 -2.35 -7.55
CA ARG A 10 -1.87 -3.25 -8.21
C ARG A 10 -2.18 -3.33 -9.68
N HIS A 11 -1.26 -2.82 -10.49
CA HIS A 11 -1.35 -2.91 -11.95
C HIS A 11 -0.83 -4.28 -12.39
N ASN A 12 -1.63 -4.98 -13.17
CA ASN A 12 -1.21 -6.26 -13.73
C ASN A 12 -1.31 -6.18 -15.24
N PRO A 13 -0.16 -6.12 -15.95
CA PRO A 13 -0.17 -5.99 -17.41
C PRO A 13 -0.75 -7.22 -18.12
N GLN A 14 -0.84 -8.36 -17.44
CA GLN A 14 -1.40 -9.57 -18.00
C GLN A 14 -2.92 -9.61 -17.93
N LEU A 15 -3.53 -8.72 -17.13
CA LEU A 15 -4.98 -8.64 -17.03
C LEU A 15 -5.50 -7.53 -17.92
N SER A 16 -6.47 -7.84 -18.77
CA SER A 16 -7.07 -6.85 -19.64
C SER A 16 -7.81 -5.74 -18.89
N SER A 17 -8.21 -5.99 -17.66
CA SER A 17 -8.89 -5.02 -16.81
C SER A 17 -7.95 -4.07 -16.06
N GLY A 18 -6.64 -4.26 -16.17
CA GLY A 18 -5.66 -3.32 -15.64
C GLY A 18 -5.17 -3.54 -14.23
N GLY A 19 -5.90 -4.25 -13.38
CA GLY A 19 -5.45 -4.48 -12.01
C GLY A 19 -6.56 -4.44 -10.97
N TYR A 20 -6.17 -4.37 -9.70
CA TYR A 20 -7.13 -4.37 -8.61
C TYR A 20 -6.59 -3.60 -7.40
N GLN A 21 -7.52 -3.17 -6.54
CA GLN A 21 -7.20 -2.45 -5.31
C GLN A 21 -6.99 -3.45 -4.17
N THR A 22 -5.96 -3.21 -3.37
CA THR A 22 -5.65 -4.04 -2.21
C THR A 22 -5.29 -3.15 -1.03
N THR A 23 -5.38 -3.70 0.18
CA THR A 23 -5.05 -2.99 1.40
C THR A 23 -4.10 -3.81 2.25
N ARG A 24 -3.30 -3.12 3.08
CA ARG A 24 -2.43 -3.74 4.06
C ARG A 24 -2.49 -3.01 5.38
N LYS A 25 -2.40 -3.75 6.48
CA LYS A 25 -2.30 -3.17 7.81
C LYS A 25 -0.83 -2.89 8.13
N ILE A 26 -0.58 -1.70 8.64
CA ILE A 26 0.77 -1.27 8.99
C ILE A 26 0.75 -0.77 10.44
N GLU A 27 1.65 -1.27 11.26
CA GLU A 27 1.83 -0.78 12.62
C GLU A 27 2.93 0.29 12.64
N ALA A 28 2.62 1.44 13.17
CA ALA A 28 3.55 2.56 13.24
C ALA A 28 3.18 3.49 14.39
N VAL A 29 4.14 4.32 14.81
CA VAL A 29 3.92 5.27 15.89
C VAL A 29 3.15 6.51 15.43
N SER A 30 3.21 6.83 14.15
CA SER A 30 2.55 8.00 13.58
C SER A 30 2.19 7.76 12.12
N ILE A 31 1.35 8.64 11.56
CA ILE A 31 0.98 8.57 10.14
C ILE A 31 2.19 8.74 9.23
N THR A 32 3.14 9.58 9.62
CA THR A 32 4.37 9.78 8.85
C THR A 32 5.18 8.49 8.75
N SER A 33 5.34 7.78 9.86
CA SER A 33 6.02 6.49 9.87
C SER A 33 5.26 5.44 9.05
N ALA A 34 3.93 5.45 9.14
CA ALA A 34 3.09 4.53 8.39
C ALA A 34 3.25 4.75 6.87
N ARG A 35 3.26 6.01 6.46
CA ARG A 35 3.47 6.35 5.04
C ARG A 35 4.83 5.90 4.53
N LYS A 36 5.86 6.07 5.35
CA LYS A 36 7.20 5.63 4.99
C LYS A 36 7.25 4.12 4.80
N LYS A 37 6.68 3.37 5.73
CA LYS A 37 6.61 1.91 5.62
C LYS A 37 5.80 1.47 4.40
N ALA A 38 4.68 2.13 4.13
CA ALA A 38 3.83 1.84 2.98
C ALA A 38 4.60 2.05 1.68
N ARG A 39 5.37 3.13 1.59
CA ARG A 39 6.19 3.41 0.41
C ARG A 39 7.29 2.35 0.22
N GLU A 40 7.91 1.90 1.28
CA GLU A 40 8.93 0.86 1.22
C GLU A 40 8.38 -0.44 0.64
N ILE A 41 7.12 -0.76 0.94
CA ILE A 41 6.46 -1.93 0.39
C ILE A 41 6.36 -1.82 -1.14
N THR A 42 6.01 -0.64 -1.66
CA THR A 42 5.91 -0.44 -3.12
C THR A 42 7.27 -0.53 -3.79
N GLU A 43 8.31 0.00 -3.15
CA GLU A 43 9.67 -0.04 -3.70
C GLU A 43 10.24 -1.45 -3.74
N GLY A 44 9.83 -2.31 -2.80
CA GLY A 44 10.27 -3.69 -2.75
C GLY A 44 9.46 -4.65 -3.61
N CYS A 45 8.41 -4.16 -4.28
CA CYS A 45 7.56 -5.01 -5.10
C CYS A 45 8.21 -5.36 -6.42
N VAL A 46 8.42 -6.66 -6.66
CA VAL A 46 9.10 -7.17 -7.86
C VAL A 46 8.12 -7.57 -8.95
N TYR A 47 6.87 -7.83 -8.59
CA TYR A 47 5.85 -8.33 -9.51
C TYR A 47 4.86 -7.25 -9.89
N GLY A 48 5.08 -6.60 -11.02
CA GLY A 48 4.20 -5.57 -11.53
C GLY A 48 4.35 -4.25 -10.80
N SER A 49 3.50 -3.30 -11.12
CA SER A 49 3.50 -1.98 -10.50
C SER A 49 2.51 -1.93 -9.36
N LEU A 50 2.98 -1.52 -8.20
CA LEU A 50 2.13 -1.31 -7.03
C LEU A 50 2.12 0.19 -6.73
N GLU A 51 0.94 0.81 -6.81
CA GLU A 51 0.78 2.24 -6.57
C GLU A 51 0.15 2.46 -5.20
N LEU A 52 0.77 3.31 -4.39
CA LEU A 52 0.22 3.69 -3.10
C LEU A 52 -0.84 4.78 -3.31
N LEU A 53 -2.10 4.45 -3.01
CA LEU A 53 -3.21 5.40 -3.12
C LEU A 53 -3.34 6.28 -1.89
N GLY A 54 -3.08 5.73 -0.72
CA GLY A 54 -3.16 6.49 0.51
C GLY A 54 -2.97 5.64 1.75
N VAL A 55 -2.81 6.30 2.88
CA VAL A 55 -2.69 5.66 4.18
C VAL A 55 -3.66 6.34 5.14
N GLY A 56 -4.50 5.54 5.79
CA GLY A 56 -5.45 6.01 6.76
C GLY A 56 -5.29 5.29 8.09
N LYS A 57 -5.85 5.89 9.13
CA LYS A 57 -5.86 5.28 10.46
C LYS A 57 -6.97 4.25 10.54
N GLU A 58 -6.66 3.07 11.07
CA GLU A 58 -7.67 2.05 11.33
C GLU A 58 -8.51 2.43 12.54
N GLY A 59 -9.79 2.30 12.40
CA GLY A 59 -10.76 2.54 13.48
C GLY A 59 -11.42 3.86 13.45
#